data_a54898204bb4b67acf20403c2fea09e4
#
_entry.id   a54898204bb4b67acf20403c2fea09e4
#
_cell.length_a   1.000
_cell.length_b   1.000
_cell.length_c   1.000
_cell.angle_alpha   90.00
_cell.angle_beta   90.00
_cell.angle_gamma   90.00
#
_symmetry.space_group_name_H-M   'P 1'
#
loop_
_entity.id
_entity.type
_entity.pdbx_description
1 polymer ?
#
loop_
_entity_poly.entity_id
_entity_poly.type
_entity_poly.pdbx_seq_one_letter_code
_entity_poly.pdbx_strand_id
1 'polypeptide(L)'
;MALAQTEEIARRLNAVAPDIDVEIVKFETTGDSDQTSKLLQHGGKGGAFVAEIRKAIISGELHAAMHSLKDMPGNEDTPGLVIGATLARDPPGDVLVLRSGVSIDDLRRSRGRGFKIGTNAVRRAAYARRLFSEVEVIHYRGAADTRVRKLDNSEMQRLPDGGAVGPADALIMARSGLERVGLANRIAYEFSIEEMLPAVGQGIVAVECAINDWQTRRILWMIDDLASHRSADAEREVLWVLNGHCNSPIAGFSTIQGTQMSLTASVLDEAGGLFIQASRSGPANRPRELGRAVGLELLAKGAAEIIERSRPR
;
A
#
# COMPACT_ATOMS: atom_id res chain seq x y z
N MET A 1 12.49 -5.87 -3.26
CA MET A 1 11.59 -5.61 -2.09
C MET A 1 10.82 -6.88 -1.73
N ALA A 2 10.07 -7.51 -2.64
CA ALA A 2 9.33 -8.75 -2.33
C ALA A 2 10.24 -9.85 -1.77
N LEU A 3 11.37 -10.14 -2.41
CA LEU A 3 12.31 -11.16 -1.91
C LEU A 3 12.75 -10.91 -0.47
N ALA A 4 13.13 -9.68 -0.11
CA ALA A 4 13.54 -9.34 1.26
C ALA A 4 12.41 -9.57 2.30
N GLN A 5 11.16 -9.33 1.91
CA GLN A 5 9.99 -9.62 2.77
C GLN A 5 9.77 -11.14 2.92
N THR A 6 9.93 -11.90 1.84
CA THR A 6 9.82 -13.36 1.89
C THR A 6 10.94 -13.98 2.71
N GLU A 7 12.17 -13.51 2.56
CA GLU A 7 13.33 -13.93 3.36
C GLU A 7 13.13 -13.64 4.86
N GLU A 8 12.51 -12.50 5.20
CA GLU A 8 12.16 -12.17 6.58
C GLU A 8 11.14 -13.16 7.16
N ILE A 9 10.11 -13.53 6.38
CA ILE A 9 9.13 -14.54 6.79
C ILE A 9 9.81 -15.89 6.98
N ALA A 10 10.63 -16.35 6.03
CA ALA A 10 11.35 -17.61 6.13
C ALA A 10 12.25 -17.66 7.38
N ARG A 11 12.99 -16.58 7.65
CA ARG A 11 13.83 -16.46 8.84
C ARG A 11 13.02 -16.56 10.13
N ARG A 12 11.84 -15.90 10.20
CA ARG A 12 10.96 -15.98 11.38
C ARG A 12 10.35 -17.37 11.55
N LEU A 13 9.92 -18.02 10.48
CA LEU A 13 9.40 -19.37 10.52
C LEU A 13 10.46 -20.36 11.00
N ASN A 14 11.67 -20.31 10.46
CA ASN A 14 12.79 -21.14 10.89
C ASN A 14 13.17 -20.93 12.37
N ALA A 15 12.99 -19.71 12.90
CA ALA A 15 13.27 -19.41 14.29
C ALA A 15 12.25 -20.02 15.26
N VAL A 16 10.96 -20.12 14.86
CA VAL A 16 9.87 -20.65 15.71
C VAL A 16 9.55 -22.12 15.43
N ALA A 17 9.95 -22.63 14.29
CA ALA A 17 9.70 -24.01 13.82
C ALA A 17 10.93 -24.55 13.09
N PRO A 18 12.04 -24.84 13.82
CA PRO A 18 13.32 -25.23 13.22
C PRO A 18 13.29 -26.57 12.48
N ASP A 19 12.30 -27.40 12.75
CA ASP A 19 12.11 -28.71 12.10
C ASP A 19 11.40 -28.60 10.73
N ILE A 20 11.04 -27.38 10.30
CA ILE A 20 10.37 -27.14 9.02
C ILE A 20 11.39 -26.56 8.05
N ASP A 21 11.50 -27.19 6.89
CA ASP A 21 12.24 -26.64 5.76
C ASP A 21 11.36 -25.62 4.99
N VAL A 22 11.83 -24.38 4.91
CA VAL A 22 11.11 -23.30 4.23
C VAL A 22 11.77 -23.01 2.90
N GLU A 23 11.16 -23.49 1.82
CA GLU A 23 11.58 -23.21 0.46
C GLU A 23 10.95 -21.91 -0.05
N ILE A 24 11.77 -20.99 -0.57
CA ILE A 24 11.32 -19.78 -1.23
C ILE A 24 11.19 -20.00 -2.73
N VAL A 25 9.95 -20.07 -3.20
CA VAL A 25 9.63 -20.20 -4.62
C VAL A 25 9.45 -18.82 -5.23
N LYS A 26 10.26 -18.49 -6.24
CA LYS A 26 10.09 -17.26 -7.02
C LYS A 26 9.06 -17.50 -8.11
N PHE A 27 7.99 -16.73 -8.06
CA PHE A 27 6.94 -16.78 -9.06
C PHE A 27 7.16 -15.63 -10.06
N GLU A 28 7.49 -15.97 -11.30
CA GLU A 28 7.53 -15.00 -12.39
C GLU A 28 6.16 -14.95 -13.05
N THR A 29 5.58 -13.78 -13.10
CA THR A 29 4.25 -13.61 -13.70
C THR A 29 4.33 -12.81 -14.98
N THR A 30 3.33 -13.00 -15.85
CA THR A 30 3.16 -12.21 -17.07
C THR A 30 3.11 -10.70 -16.82
N GLY A 31 2.72 -10.27 -15.61
CA GLY A 31 2.70 -8.86 -15.21
C GLY A 31 4.09 -8.24 -14.94
N ASP A 32 5.10 -9.05 -14.62
CA ASP A 32 6.47 -8.57 -14.37
C ASP A 32 7.21 -8.25 -15.68
N SER A 33 6.86 -8.92 -16.77
CA SER A 33 7.44 -8.73 -18.09
C SER A 33 6.89 -7.52 -18.84
N ASP A 34 5.69 -7.04 -18.48
CA ASP A 34 5.04 -5.90 -19.14
C ASP A 34 5.16 -4.59 -18.33
N GLN A 35 6.24 -3.87 -18.55
CA GLN A 35 6.48 -2.53 -17.96
C GLN A 35 5.77 -1.39 -18.70
N THR A 36 5.09 -1.66 -19.82
CA THR A 36 4.55 -0.66 -20.73
C THR A 36 3.03 -0.57 -20.75
N SER A 37 2.30 -1.66 -20.51
CA SER A 37 0.84 -1.62 -20.51
C SER A 37 0.30 -0.84 -19.30
N LYS A 38 -0.87 -0.21 -19.47
CA LYS A 38 -1.58 0.37 -18.34
C LYS A 38 -1.92 -0.76 -17.37
N LEU A 39 -1.60 -0.61 -16.10
CA LEU A 39 -1.97 -1.51 -15.00
C LEU A 39 -3.44 -1.96 -15.00
N LEU A 40 -4.28 -1.24 -15.73
CA LEU A 40 -5.70 -1.45 -15.91
C LEU A 40 -6.08 -2.62 -16.82
N GLN A 41 -5.22 -2.99 -17.78
CA GLN A 41 -5.52 -4.09 -18.71
C GLN A 41 -5.40 -5.47 -18.05
N HIS A 42 -4.78 -5.55 -16.89
CA HIS A 42 -4.58 -6.80 -16.12
C HIS A 42 -5.30 -6.82 -14.77
N GLY A 43 -6.44 -6.14 -14.65
CA GLY A 43 -7.24 -6.16 -13.42
C GLY A 43 -6.71 -5.27 -12.27
N GLY A 44 -5.87 -4.27 -12.56
CA GLY A 44 -5.28 -3.40 -11.55
C GLY A 44 -3.94 -3.91 -11.00
N LYS A 45 -3.29 -3.13 -10.10
CA LYS A 45 -2.05 -3.55 -9.43
C LYS A 45 -2.28 -4.88 -8.72
N GLY A 46 -1.73 -5.95 -9.23
CA GLY A 46 -1.76 -7.25 -8.60
C GLY A 46 -2.89 -8.20 -9.05
N GLY A 47 -3.92 -7.78 -9.79
CA GLY A 47 -5.04 -8.64 -10.13
C GLY A 47 -4.64 -9.96 -10.81
N ALA A 48 -3.95 -9.92 -11.94
CA ALA A 48 -3.49 -11.14 -12.63
C ALA A 48 -2.39 -11.87 -11.84
N PHE A 49 -1.43 -11.13 -11.28
CA PHE A 49 -0.34 -11.66 -10.46
C PHE A 49 -0.86 -12.38 -9.23
N VAL A 50 -1.73 -11.74 -8.45
CA VAL A 50 -2.32 -12.32 -7.25
C VAL A 50 -3.19 -13.54 -7.61
N ALA A 51 -3.90 -13.51 -8.74
CA ALA A 51 -4.75 -14.62 -9.17
C ALA A 51 -3.93 -15.89 -9.50
N GLU A 52 -2.77 -15.77 -10.15
CA GLU A 52 -1.89 -16.91 -10.45
C GLU A 52 -1.32 -17.54 -9.17
N ILE A 53 -0.81 -16.70 -8.26
CA ILE A 53 -0.32 -17.16 -6.96
C ILE A 53 -1.43 -17.85 -6.14
N ARG A 54 -2.64 -17.28 -6.11
CA ARG A 54 -3.78 -17.85 -5.41
C ARG A 54 -4.20 -19.21 -5.96
N LYS A 55 -4.14 -19.38 -7.28
CA LYS A 55 -4.37 -20.71 -7.90
C LYS A 55 -3.34 -21.73 -7.43
N ALA A 56 -2.07 -21.36 -7.36
CA ALA A 56 -1.01 -22.24 -6.86
C ALA A 56 -1.20 -22.62 -5.38
N ILE A 57 -1.70 -21.70 -4.54
CA ILE A 57 -2.07 -22.04 -3.16
C ILE A 57 -3.26 -23.00 -3.11
N ILE A 58 -4.31 -22.73 -3.88
CA ILE A 58 -5.52 -23.57 -3.90
C ILE A 58 -5.21 -24.97 -4.46
N SER A 59 -4.31 -25.10 -5.44
CA SER A 59 -3.87 -26.39 -5.99
C SER A 59 -2.90 -27.16 -5.08
N GLY A 60 -2.37 -26.52 -4.03
CA GLY A 60 -1.35 -27.12 -3.16
C GLY A 60 0.07 -27.10 -3.72
N GLU A 61 0.32 -26.41 -4.81
CA GLU A 61 1.66 -26.16 -5.36
C GLU A 61 2.47 -25.22 -4.46
N LEU A 62 1.80 -24.26 -3.82
CA LEU A 62 2.33 -23.38 -2.78
C LEU A 62 1.55 -23.54 -1.50
N HIS A 63 2.23 -23.55 -0.34
CA HIS A 63 1.56 -23.54 0.96
C HIS A 63 1.10 -22.13 1.35
N ALA A 64 1.88 -21.10 1.01
CA ALA A 64 1.58 -19.73 1.37
C ALA A 64 2.20 -18.73 0.40
N ALA A 65 1.67 -17.52 0.38
CA ALA A 65 2.23 -16.40 -0.38
C ALA A 65 2.38 -15.15 0.49
N MET A 66 3.50 -14.46 0.32
CA MET A 66 3.78 -13.18 0.93
C MET A 66 3.20 -12.04 0.10
N HIS A 67 2.58 -11.08 0.77
CA HIS A 67 2.08 -9.85 0.17
C HIS A 67 2.44 -8.62 0.99
N SER A 68 2.76 -7.52 0.32
CA SER A 68 2.60 -6.20 0.94
C SER A 68 1.09 -5.93 1.03
N LEU A 69 0.54 -5.83 2.23
CA LEU A 69 -0.92 -5.80 2.43
C LEU A 69 -1.64 -4.72 1.62
N LYS A 70 -1.03 -3.54 1.49
CA LYS A 70 -1.57 -2.41 0.71
C LYS A 70 -1.71 -2.69 -0.78
N ASP A 71 -1.04 -3.71 -1.29
CA ASP A 71 -1.07 -4.10 -2.70
C ASP A 71 -2.05 -5.26 -2.96
N MET A 72 -2.62 -5.86 -1.88
CA MET A 72 -3.69 -6.86 -1.98
C MET A 72 -5.04 -6.20 -2.25
N PRO A 73 -5.85 -6.75 -3.17
CA PRO A 73 -7.24 -6.31 -3.34
C PRO A 73 -8.01 -6.36 -2.01
N GLY A 74 -8.74 -5.30 -1.70
CA GLY A 74 -9.50 -5.19 -0.45
C GLY A 74 -11.01 -5.31 -0.62
N ASN A 75 -11.49 -5.35 -1.86
CA ASN A 75 -12.90 -5.38 -2.23
C ASN A 75 -13.30 -6.66 -2.99
N GLU A 76 -12.49 -7.70 -2.92
CA GLU A 76 -12.72 -8.99 -3.59
C GLU A 76 -12.84 -10.10 -2.56
N ASP A 77 -13.80 -11.01 -2.79
CA ASP A 77 -13.84 -12.28 -2.10
C ASP A 77 -12.67 -13.15 -2.54
N THR A 78 -12.11 -13.85 -1.57
CA THR A 78 -11.02 -14.82 -1.80
C THR A 78 -11.42 -16.19 -1.29
N PRO A 79 -12.40 -16.85 -1.95
CA PRO A 79 -12.92 -18.13 -1.48
C PRO A 79 -11.79 -19.15 -1.39
N GLY A 80 -11.75 -19.84 -0.25
CA GLY A 80 -10.72 -20.86 0.01
C GLY A 80 -9.39 -20.31 0.55
N LEU A 81 -9.22 -19.01 0.66
CA LEU A 81 -7.98 -18.38 1.14
C LEU A 81 -8.21 -17.52 2.40
N VAL A 82 -7.16 -17.33 3.15
CA VAL A 82 -7.16 -16.50 4.36
C VAL A 82 -5.77 -15.85 4.56
N ILE A 83 -5.74 -14.69 5.16
CA ILE A 83 -4.49 -14.16 5.73
C ILE A 83 -4.20 -14.99 6.98
N GLY A 84 -3.19 -15.86 6.90
CA GLY A 84 -2.78 -16.76 7.97
C GLY A 84 -1.88 -16.09 9.00
N ALA A 85 -1.14 -15.06 8.60
CA ALA A 85 -0.31 -14.25 9.48
C ALA A 85 -0.08 -12.85 8.92
N THR A 86 0.19 -11.92 9.84
CA THR A 86 0.75 -10.61 9.53
C THR A 86 2.00 -10.39 10.38
N LEU A 87 3.03 -9.78 9.82
CA LEU A 87 4.18 -9.37 10.61
C LEU A 87 3.89 -8.05 11.34
N ALA A 88 4.64 -7.79 12.42
CA ALA A 88 4.61 -6.51 13.11
C ALA A 88 4.75 -5.36 12.10
N ARG A 89 3.86 -4.37 12.20
CA ARG A 89 3.76 -3.27 11.25
C ARG A 89 5.02 -2.41 11.26
N ASP A 90 5.66 -2.27 10.12
CA ASP A 90 6.71 -1.27 9.93
C ASP A 90 6.13 0.15 9.93
N PRO A 91 6.97 1.20 10.06
CA PRO A 91 6.53 2.59 9.99
C PRO A 91 5.61 2.84 8.78
N PRO A 92 4.32 3.22 9.01
CA PRO A 92 3.32 3.30 7.95
C PRO A 92 3.38 4.61 7.16
N GLY A 93 4.14 5.60 7.62
CA GLY A 93 4.19 6.95 7.07
C GLY A 93 4.62 7.01 5.61
N ASP A 94 4.19 8.07 4.95
CA ASP A 94 4.74 8.50 3.66
C ASP A 94 5.84 9.53 3.87
N VAL A 95 6.81 9.53 2.98
CA VAL A 95 7.98 10.40 3.08
C VAL A 95 8.25 11.09 1.76
N LEU A 96 8.90 12.24 1.84
CA LEU A 96 9.37 13.00 0.70
C LEU A 96 10.87 12.73 0.50
N VAL A 97 11.25 12.36 -0.71
CA VAL A 97 12.63 12.29 -1.17
C VAL A 97 12.83 13.43 -2.14
N LEU A 98 13.82 14.27 -1.92
CA LEU A 98 14.08 15.46 -2.71
C LEU A 98 15.29 15.27 -3.61
N ARG A 99 15.23 15.87 -4.80
CA ARG A 99 16.39 16.06 -5.68
C ARG A 99 17.37 17.05 -5.04
N SER A 100 18.64 16.91 -5.34
CA SER A 100 19.66 17.86 -4.88
C SER A 100 19.31 19.30 -5.26
N GLY A 101 19.46 20.21 -4.32
CA GLY A 101 19.14 21.62 -4.50
C GLY A 101 17.66 22.00 -4.30
N VAL A 102 16.79 21.05 -4.00
CA VAL A 102 15.37 21.27 -3.68
C VAL A 102 15.17 21.16 -2.17
N SER A 103 14.41 22.08 -1.57
CA SER A 103 14.05 22.03 -0.16
C SER A 103 12.54 21.92 0.04
N ILE A 104 12.13 21.36 1.20
CA ILE A 104 10.71 21.30 1.57
C ILE A 104 10.14 22.72 1.79
N ASP A 105 10.95 23.65 2.27
CA ASP A 105 10.53 25.01 2.49
C ASP A 105 10.22 25.74 1.17
N ASP A 106 10.97 25.46 0.11
CA ASP A 106 10.68 26.00 -1.22
C ASP A 106 9.37 25.44 -1.78
N LEU A 107 9.14 24.12 -1.64
CA LEU A 107 7.86 23.52 -2.00
C LEU A 107 6.69 24.17 -1.23
N ARG A 108 6.83 24.37 0.07
CA ARG A 108 5.77 24.95 0.90
C ARG A 108 5.52 26.42 0.55
N ARG A 109 6.58 27.25 0.44
CA ARG A 109 6.47 28.68 0.11
C ARG A 109 5.85 28.92 -1.25
N SER A 110 6.23 28.14 -2.26
CA SER A 110 5.67 28.22 -3.61
C SER A 110 4.32 27.52 -3.77
N ARG A 111 3.84 26.82 -2.74
CA ARG A 111 2.70 25.90 -2.84
C ARG A 111 2.89 24.83 -3.94
N GLY A 112 4.13 24.48 -4.22
CA GLY A 112 4.54 23.54 -5.25
C GLY A 112 4.66 24.12 -6.66
N ARG A 113 4.44 25.41 -6.86
CA ARG A 113 4.55 26.05 -8.18
C ARG A 113 5.95 25.90 -8.76
N GLY A 114 6.01 25.34 -9.98
CA GLY A 114 7.26 25.08 -10.68
C GLY A 114 7.96 23.79 -10.25
N PHE A 115 7.38 23.01 -9.32
CA PHE A 115 7.92 21.72 -8.88
C PHE A 115 7.10 20.55 -9.40
N LYS A 116 7.79 19.44 -9.69
CA LYS A 116 7.20 18.17 -10.14
C LYS A 116 7.39 17.09 -9.10
N ILE A 117 6.28 16.55 -8.57
CA ILE A 117 6.30 15.43 -7.64
C ILE A 117 5.96 14.14 -8.38
N GLY A 118 6.89 13.18 -8.35
CA GLY A 118 6.74 11.87 -8.98
C GLY A 118 6.01 10.87 -8.09
N THR A 119 4.88 10.35 -8.55
CA THR A 119 4.17 9.23 -7.92
C THR A 119 3.21 8.56 -8.90
N ASN A 120 2.97 7.24 -8.72
CA ASN A 120 1.90 6.52 -9.41
C ASN A 120 0.69 6.25 -8.54
N ALA A 121 0.82 6.46 -7.22
CA ALA A 121 -0.25 6.17 -6.29
C ALA A 121 -1.24 7.32 -6.31
N VAL A 122 -2.48 7.05 -6.73
CA VAL A 122 -3.56 8.05 -6.82
C VAL A 122 -3.82 8.76 -5.49
N ARG A 123 -3.74 8.02 -4.38
CA ARG A 123 -3.83 8.59 -3.03
C ARG A 123 -2.74 9.64 -2.79
N ARG A 124 -1.47 9.30 -3.06
CA ARG A 124 -0.35 10.24 -2.88
C ARG A 124 -0.46 11.44 -3.80
N ALA A 125 -0.91 11.23 -5.04
CA ALA A 125 -1.15 12.30 -6.00
C ALA A 125 -2.21 13.29 -5.47
N ALA A 126 -3.32 12.78 -4.95
CA ALA A 126 -4.38 13.59 -4.36
C ALA A 126 -3.89 14.38 -3.14
N TYR A 127 -3.16 13.72 -2.22
CA TYR A 127 -2.56 14.41 -1.07
C TYR A 127 -1.49 15.44 -1.48
N ALA A 128 -0.66 15.14 -2.48
CA ALA A 128 0.33 16.09 -2.98
C ALA A 128 -0.33 17.38 -3.48
N ARG A 129 -1.40 17.27 -4.28
CA ARG A 129 -2.17 18.42 -4.77
C ARG A 129 -2.89 19.18 -3.64
N ARG A 130 -3.34 18.46 -2.62
CA ARG A 130 -3.95 19.06 -1.45
C ARG A 130 -2.95 19.85 -0.58
N LEU A 131 -1.75 19.29 -0.39
CA LEU A 131 -0.69 19.92 0.43
C LEU A 131 0.04 21.02 -0.33
N PHE A 132 0.21 20.87 -1.63
CA PHE A 132 0.91 21.78 -2.52
C PHE A 132 0.01 22.09 -3.71
N SER A 133 -0.87 23.07 -3.56
CA SER A 133 -2.01 23.32 -4.47
C SER A 133 -1.62 23.69 -5.91
N GLU A 134 -0.36 24.03 -6.16
CA GLU A 134 0.14 24.42 -7.48
C GLU A 134 1.22 23.46 -8.01
N VAL A 135 1.37 22.27 -7.36
CA VAL A 135 2.35 21.27 -7.77
C VAL A 135 1.90 20.52 -9.03
N GLU A 136 2.82 20.24 -9.91
CA GLU A 136 2.63 19.28 -10.99
C GLU A 136 2.91 17.86 -10.48
N VAL A 137 1.91 17.00 -10.47
CA VAL A 137 2.11 15.59 -10.13
C VAL A 137 2.33 14.80 -11.41
N ILE A 138 3.47 14.14 -11.50
CA ILE A 138 3.86 13.36 -12.67
C ILE A 138 3.87 11.86 -12.40
N HIS A 139 3.54 11.11 -13.44
CA HIS A 139 3.63 9.66 -13.42
C HIS A 139 5.08 9.21 -13.25
N TYR A 140 5.38 8.36 -12.23
CA TYR A 140 6.75 7.95 -11.94
C TYR A 140 6.81 6.50 -11.47
N ARG A 141 7.42 5.62 -12.26
CA ARG A 141 7.44 4.17 -12.06
C ARG A 141 8.83 3.62 -11.81
N GLY A 142 8.85 2.42 -11.25
CA GLY A 142 10.02 1.60 -10.96
C GLY A 142 10.05 1.12 -9.51
N ALA A 143 10.97 0.24 -9.20
CA ALA A 143 11.29 -0.14 -7.84
C ALA A 143 11.79 1.08 -7.04
N ALA A 144 11.83 0.99 -5.72
CA ALA A 144 12.14 2.14 -4.87
C ALA A 144 13.53 2.72 -5.17
N ASP A 145 14.53 1.88 -5.27
CA ASP A 145 15.91 2.20 -5.65
C ASP A 145 16.00 2.84 -7.04
N THR A 146 15.32 2.25 -8.02
CA THR A 146 15.27 2.76 -9.39
C THR A 146 14.66 4.17 -9.44
N ARG A 147 13.59 4.42 -8.67
CA ARG A 147 12.97 5.76 -8.64
C ARG A 147 13.89 6.80 -8.01
N VAL A 148 14.56 6.45 -6.91
CA VAL A 148 15.52 7.36 -6.27
C VAL A 148 16.70 7.64 -7.20
N ARG A 149 17.27 6.63 -7.84
CA ARG A 149 18.35 6.81 -8.83
C ARG A 149 17.93 7.72 -10.00
N LYS A 150 16.73 7.53 -10.54
CA LYS A 150 16.19 8.41 -11.60
C LYS A 150 16.04 9.86 -11.13
N LEU A 151 15.57 10.06 -9.86
CA LEU A 151 15.47 11.40 -9.28
C LEU A 151 16.85 12.06 -9.20
N ASP A 152 17.87 11.35 -8.72
CA ASP A 152 19.22 11.86 -8.53
C ASP A 152 19.88 12.24 -9.86
N ASN A 153 19.64 11.42 -10.87
CA ASN A 153 20.18 11.63 -12.21
C ASN A 153 19.33 12.61 -13.06
N SER A 154 18.26 13.16 -12.52
CA SER A 154 17.30 13.99 -13.27
C SER A 154 16.78 13.31 -14.55
N GLU A 155 16.54 12.00 -14.49
CA GLU A 155 16.07 11.21 -15.62
C GLU A 155 14.59 11.48 -15.92
N MET A 156 14.26 11.48 -17.21
CA MET A 156 12.87 11.52 -17.67
C MET A 156 12.22 10.14 -17.47
N GLN A 157 10.94 10.16 -17.12
CA GLN A 157 10.13 8.95 -17.04
C GLN A 157 9.42 8.72 -18.37
N ARG A 158 9.66 7.57 -19.02
CA ARG A 158 8.91 7.17 -20.21
C ARG A 158 7.48 6.82 -19.87
N LEU A 159 6.56 7.23 -20.73
CA LEU A 159 5.12 6.95 -20.63
C LEU A 159 4.73 5.79 -21.56
N PRO A 160 3.60 5.11 -21.27
CA PRO A 160 3.12 4.01 -22.12
C PRO A 160 2.78 4.40 -23.55
N ASP A 161 2.45 5.67 -23.81
CA ASP A 161 2.15 6.24 -25.12
C ASP A 161 3.41 6.63 -25.92
N GLY A 162 4.61 6.34 -25.40
CA GLY A 162 5.90 6.70 -26.00
C GLY A 162 6.38 8.10 -25.64
N GLY A 163 5.58 8.90 -24.94
CA GLY A 163 5.98 10.19 -24.42
C GLY A 163 6.94 10.08 -23.22
N ALA A 164 7.37 11.21 -22.71
CA ALA A 164 8.19 11.29 -21.49
C ALA A 164 7.76 12.49 -20.62
N VAL A 165 7.88 12.31 -19.29
CA VAL A 165 7.61 13.36 -18.31
C VAL A 165 8.75 13.50 -17.32
N GLY A 166 8.90 14.64 -16.71
CA GLY A 166 9.94 14.91 -15.72
C GLY A 166 10.93 15.99 -16.17
N PRO A 167 12.16 16.01 -15.63
CA PRO A 167 12.53 15.24 -14.45
C PRO A 167 11.67 15.58 -13.22
N ALA A 168 11.61 14.67 -12.24
CA ALA A 168 10.97 14.95 -10.96
C ALA A 168 11.88 15.81 -10.08
N ASP A 169 11.29 16.64 -9.23
CA ASP A 169 11.98 17.41 -8.19
C ASP A 169 11.89 16.71 -6.83
N ALA A 170 10.83 15.93 -6.65
CA ALA A 170 10.57 15.17 -5.45
C ALA A 170 9.81 13.87 -5.73
N LEU A 171 9.90 12.90 -4.82
CA LEU A 171 9.11 11.67 -4.83
C LEU A 171 8.37 11.52 -3.51
N ILE A 172 7.12 11.07 -3.54
CA ILE A 172 6.42 10.60 -2.35
C ILE A 172 6.46 9.08 -2.32
N MET A 173 7.02 8.52 -1.24
CA MET A 173 7.28 7.10 -1.10
C MET A 173 6.85 6.60 0.28
N ALA A 174 6.63 5.29 0.44
CA ALA A 174 6.44 4.71 1.77
C ALA A 174 7.79 4.65 2.50
N ARG A 175 7.83 5.09 3.76
CA ARG A 175 9.01 5.03 4.61
C ARG A 175 9.58 3.60 4.69
N SER A 176 8.75 2.63 5.04
CA SER A 176 9.14 1.21 5.10
C SER A 176 9.74 0.67 3.81
N GLY A 177 9.31 1.19 2.65
CA GLY A 177 9.86 0.81 1.35
C GLY A 177 11.30 1.29 1.14
N LEU A 178 11.64 2.48 1.61
CA LEU A 178 13.01 3.02 1.55
C LEU A 178 13.93 2.35 2.57
N GLU A 179 13.44 2.12 3.79
CA GLU A 179 14.19 1.44 4.84
C GLU A 179 14.61 0.03 4.41
N ARG A 180 13.69 -0.74 3.79
CA ARG A 180 13.98 -2.10 3.30
C ARG A 180 15.02 -2.20 2.19
N VAL A 181 15.21 -1.13 1.42
CA VAL A 181 16.25 -1.09 0.37
C VAL A 181 17.48 -0.28 0.78
N GLY A 182 17.62 0.06 2.07
CA GLY A 182 18.79 0.75 2.62
C GLY A 182 18.87 2.25 2.22
N LEU A 183 17.76 2.86 1.84
CA LEU A 183 17.69 4.26 1.38
C LEU A 183 17.01 5.20 2.41
N ALA A 184 17.00 4.82 3.69
CA ALA A 184 16.44 5.66 4.75
C ALA A 184 17.10 7.05 4.86
N ASN A 185 18.40 7.14 4.55
CA ASN A 185 19.15 8.38 4.52
C ASN A 185 18.72 9.38 3.44
N ARG A 186 17.86 8.93 2.49
CA ARG A 186 17.30 9.78 1.43
C ARG A 186 15.97 10.44 1.83
N ILE A 187 15.45 10.13 3.02
CA ILE A 187 14.25 10.77 3.56
C ILE A 187 14.57 12.20 3.92
N ALA A 188 13.99 13.14 3.20
CA ALA A 188 14.14 14.59 3.45
C ALA A 188 13.05 15.13 4.37
N TYR A 189 11.84 14.53 4.33
CA TYR A 189 10.73 14.90 5.17
C TYR A 189 9.79 13.70 5.36
N GLU A 190 9.30 13.51 6.57
CA GLU A 190 8.27 12.52 6.89
C GLU A 190 6.95 13.26 7.16
N PHE A 191 5.91 12.91 6.39
CA PHE A 191 4.59 13.45 6.63
C PHE A 191 3.99 12.86 7.91
N SER A 192 3.41 13.70 8.75
CA SER A 192 2.62 13.18 9.86
C SER A 192 1.38 12.44 9.34
N ILE A 193 0.78 11.61 10.19
CA ILE A 193 -0.44 10.87 9.83
C ILE A 193 -1.60 11.83 9.50
N GLU A 194 -1.63 12.99 10.16
CA GLU A 194 -2.62 14.05 9.94
C GLU A 194 -2.39 14.77 8.61
N GLU A 195 -1.13 14.98 8.22
CA GLU A 195 -0.80 15.59 6.94
C GLU A 195 -1.11 14.66 5.77
N MET A 196 -0.74 13.37 5.90
CA MET A 196 -0.93 12.39 4.84
C MET A 196 -1.26 11.02 5.43
N LEU A 197 -2.55 10.71 5.53
CA LEU A 197 -3.00 9.40 6.00
C LEU A 197 -2.48 8.28 5.08
N PRO A 198 -1.86 7.21 5.62
CA PRO A 198 -1.27 6.13 4.82
C PRO A 198 -2.28 5.38 3.96
N ALA A 199 -1.80 4.60 3.01
CA ALA A 199 -2.64 3.61 2.36
C ALA A 199 -3.07 2.54 3.37
N VAL A 200 -4.30 2.03 3.22
CA VAL A 200 -4.77 0.87 3.97
C VAL A 200 -3.72 -0.25 3.93
N GLY A 201 -3.34 -0.77 5.09
CA GLY A 201 -2.35 -1.82 5.23
C GLY A 201 -0.89 -1.40 4.94
N GLN A 202 -0.59 -0.12 4.77
CA GLN A 202 0.79 0.32 4.55
C GLN A 202 1.67 -0.03 5.77
N GLY A 203 2.82 -0.64 5.50
CA GLY A 203 3.75 -1.14 6.53
C GLY A 203 3.49 -2.58 6.96
N ILE A 204 2.35 -3.19 6.63
CA ILE A 204 2.03 -4.57 6.99
C ILE A 204 2.46 -5.52 5.88
N VAL A 205 3.21 -6.56 6.25
CA VAL A 205 3.46 -7.75 5.43
C VAL A 205 2.48 -8.82 5.84
N ALA A 206 1.72 -9.36 4.90
CA ALA A 206 0.74 -10.41 5.11
C ALA A 206 1.17 -11.71 4.44
N VAL A 207 0.79 -12.83 5.03
CA VAL A 207 0.99 -14.18 4.47
C VAL A 207 -0.38 -14.81 4.23
N GLU A 208 -0.73 -15.03 2.96
CA GLU A 208 -1.97 -15.66 2.54
C GLU A 208 -1.76 -17.17 2.38
N CYS A 209 -2.70 -17.99 2.82
CA CYS A 209 -2.66 -19.46 2.69
C CYS A 209 -4.07 -20.04 2.48
N ALA A 210 -4.16 -21.33 2.17
CA ALA A 210 -5.45 -22.00 2.05
C ALA A 210 -6.17 -22.09 3.42
N ILE A 211 -7.47 -21.77 3.43
CA ILE A 211 -8.27 -21.77 4.67
C ILE A 211 -8.36 -23.16 5.30
N ASN A 212 -8.33 -24.22 4.47
CA ASN A 212 -8.42 -25.61 4.90
C ASN A 212 -7.07 -26.25 5.24
N ASP A 213 -5.97 -25.57 4.96
CA ASP A 213 -4.63 -26.02 5.34
C ASP A 213 -4.32 -25.61 6.79
N TRP A 214 -4.84 -26.42 7.72
CA TRP A 214 -4.68 -26.19 9.15
C TRP A 214 -3.21 -26.30 9.60
N GLN A 215 -2.38 -27.09 8.91
CA GLN A 215 -0.96 -27.27 9.24
C GLN A 215 -0.20 -25.97 8.96
N THR A 216 -0.32 -25.47 7.74
CA THR A 216 0.29 -24.17 7.35
C THR A 216 -0.23 -23.02 8.23
N ARG A 217 -1.55 -22.97 8.46
CA ARG A 217 -2.15 -21.94 9.33
C ARG A 217 -1.59 -21.95 10.75
N ARG A 218 -1.42 -23.14 11.33
CA ARG A 218 -0.85 -23.29 12.69
C ARG A 218 0.58 -22.77 12.75
N ILE A 219 1.39 -23.05 11.72
CA ILE A 219 2.77 -22.59 11.65
C ILE A 219 2.82 -21.07 11.46
N LEU A 220 2.03 -20.53 10.55
CA LEU A 220 1.95 -19.10 10.30
C LEU A 220 1.49 -18.34 11.54
N TRP A 221 0.56 -18.88 12.32
CA TRP A 221 0.10 -18.27 13.56
C TRP A 221 1.22 -18.03 14.59
N MET A 222 2.29 -18.84 14.56
CA MET A 222 3.44 -18.65 15.45
C MET A 222 4.26 -17.38 15.16
N ILE A 223 4.13 -16.80 13.98
CA ILE A 223 4.78 -15.54 13.57
C ILE A 223 3.81 -14.39 13.42
N ASP A 224 2.51 -14.61 13.69
CA ASP A 224 1.47 -13.60 13.54
C ASP A 224 1.57 -12.52 14.63
N ASP A 225 1.57 -11.26 14.23
CA ASP A 225 1.42 -10.11 15.10
C ASP A 225 -0.05 -9.73 15.21
N LEU A 226 -0.66 -10.07 16.34
CA LEU A 226 -2.09 -9.86 16.57
C LEU A 226 -2.53 -8.40 16.43
N ALA A 227 -1.68 -7.44 16.77
CA ALA A 227 -2.01 -6.02 16.65
C ALA A 227 -2.08 -5.61 15.18
N SER A 228 -1.09 -6.02 14.39
CA SER A 228 -1.07 -5.79 12.94
C SER A 228 -2.19 -6.53 12.22
N HIS A 229 -2.52 -7.75 12.66
CA HIS A 229 -3.63 -8.53 12.10
C HIS A 229 -4.97 -7.83 12.31
N ARG A 230 -5.23 -7.37 13.52
CA ARG A 230 -6.45 -6.59 13.82
C ARG A 230 -6.50 -5.28 13.04
N SER A 231 -5.36 -4.61 12.89
CA SER A 231 -5.24 -3.41 12.04
C SER A 231 -5.56 -3.72 10.59
N ALA A 232 -5.02 -4.82 10.07
CA ALA A 232 -5.32 -5.30 8.72
C ALA A 232 -6.82 -5.56 8.51
N ASP A 233 -7.45 -6.25 9.46
CA ASP A 233 -8.89 -6.54 9.42
C ASP A 233 -9.74 -5.26 9.42
N ALA A 234 -9.45 -4.30 10.32
CA ALA A 234 -10.21 -3.06 10.42
C ALA A 234 -10.05 -2.18 9.18
N GLU A 235 -8.80 -2.00 8.72
CA GLU A 235 -8.50 -1.14 7.58
C GLU A 235 -9.02 -1.74 6.26
N ARG A 236 -8.91 -3.05 6.06
CA ARG A 236 -9.43 -3.73 4.87
C ARG A 236 -10.95 -3.74 4.79
N GLU A 237 -11.64 -3.83 5.95
CA GLU A 237 -13.10 -3.73 5.98
C GLU A 237 -13.59 -2.36 5.47
N VAL A 238 -12.81 -1.28 5.65
CA VAL A 238 -13.13 0.02 5.02
C VAL A 238 -13.11 -0.09 3.50
N LEU A 239 -12.08 -0.74 2.92
CA LEU A 239 -12.01 -0.95 1.46
C LEU A 239 -13.18 -1.80 0.96
N TRP A 240 -13.55 -2.84 1.73
CA TRP A 240 -14.69 -3.70 1.42
C TRP A 240 -16.00 -2.91 1.35
N VAL A 241 -16.30 -2.15 2.39
CA VAL A 241 -17.53 -1.34 2.47
C VAL A 241 -17.60 -0.28 1.38
N LEU A 242 -16.47 0.35 1.08
CA LEU A 242 -16.36 1.37 0.04
C LEU A 242 -16.32 0.80 -1.39
N ASN A 243 -16.21 -0.51 -1.56
CA ASN A 243 -15.91 -1.16 -2.84
C ASN A 243 -14.72 -0.49 -3.55
N GLY A 244 -13.67 -0.21 -2.76
CA GLY A 244 -12.51 0.53 -3.19
C GLY A 244 -11.61 -0.30 -4.10
N HIS A 245 -11.34 0.18 -5.30
CA HIS A 245 -10.40 -0.44 -6.24
C HIS A 245 -8.99 0.15 -6.12
N CYS A 246 -7.99 -0.45 -6.78
CA CYS A 246 -6.57 -0.06 -6.68
C CYS A 246 -6.28 1.41 -7.09
N ASN A 247 -7.16 2.02 -7.87
CA ASN A 247 -7.05 3.42 -8.28
C ASN A 247 -7.94 4.37 -7.46
N SER A 248 -8.60 3.88 -6.42
CA SER A 248 -9.35 4.74 -5.53
C SER A 248 -8.39 5.48 -4.58
N PRO A 249 -8.51 6.80 -4.45
CA PRO A 249 -7.68 7.57 -3.53
C PRO A 249 -8.21 7.44 -2.10
N ILE A 250 -8.15 6.22 -1.57
CA ILE A 250 -8.56 5.84 -0.22
C ILE A 250 -7.32 5.74 0.67
N ALA A 251 -7.40 6.29 1.86
CA ALA A 251 -6.43 6.19 2.92
C ALA A 251 -7.07 5.59 4.17
N GLY A 252 -6.28 4.93 5.00
CA GLY A 252 -6.76 4.38 6.27
C GLY A 252 -5.62 3.96 7.17
N PHE A 253 -5.76 4.28 8.45
CA PHE A 253 -4.79 3.93 9.46
C PHE A 253 -5.45 3.69 10.81
N SER A 254 -5.04 2.63 11.47
CA SER A 254 -5.52 2.28 12.80
C SER A 254 -4.38 2.21 13.80
N THR A 255 -4.71 2.50 15.06
CA THR A 255 -3.82 2.34 16.21
C THR A 255 -4.54 1.54 17.29
N ILE A 256 -3.78 0.78 18.07
CA ILE A 256 -4.30 0.01 19.21
C ILE A 256 -3.59 0.46 20.47
N GLN A 257 -4.37 0.79 21.48
CA GLN A 257 -3.89 1.13 22.82
C GLN A 257 -4.65 0.29 23.86
N GLY A 258 -3.98 -0.71 24.41
CA GLY A 258 -4.61 -1.69 25.30
C GLY A 258 -5.73 -2.46 24.60
N THR A 259 -6.97 -2.31 25.07
CA THR A 259 -8.16 -2.97 24.52
C THR A 259 -8.93 -2.12 23.51
N GLN A 260 -8.48 -0.90 23.25
CA GLN A 260 -9.12 0.06 22.35
C GLN A 260 -8.35 0.18 21.04
N MET A 261 -9.09 0.24 19.95
CA MET A 261 -8.61 0.54 18.62
C MET A 261 -9.23 1.84 18.12
N SER A 262 -8.41 2.71 17.53
CA SER A 262 -8.89 3.89 16.80
C SER A 262 -8.58 3.70 15.32
N LEU A 263 -9.54 4.00 14.45
CA LEU A 263 -9.40 3.91 13.01
C LEU A 263 -9.83 5.23 12.37
N THR A 264 -8.96 5.79 11.56
CA THR A 264 -9.26 6.94 10.69
C THR A 264 -9.12 6.50 9.24
N ALA A 265 -10.09 6.87 8.42
CA ALA A 265 -10.01 6.67 6.98
C ALA A 265 -10.50 7.91 6.22
N SER A 266 -9.98 8.10 5.02
CA SER A 266 -10.34 9.22 4.16
C SER A 266 -10.45 8.82 2.70
N VAL A 267 -11.26 9.56 1.96
CA VAL A 267 -11.42 9.49 0.52
C VAL A 267 -11.19 10.89 -0.05
N LEU A 268 -10.36 10.97 -1.10
CA LEU A 268 -10.04 12.22 -1.77
C LEU A 268 -10.50 12.14 -3.23
N ASP A 269 -10.74 13.29 -3.85
CA ASP A 269 -10.80 13.34 -5.31
C ASP A 269 -9.38 13.42 -5.90
N GLU A 270 -9.26 13.15 -7.18
CA GLU A 270 -7.97 13.15 -7.86
C GLU A 270 -7.29 14.54 -7.82
N ALA A 271 -8.07 15.61 -7.82
CA ALA A 271 -7.58 16.98 -7.73
C ALA A 271 -7.12 17.35 -6.31
N GLY A 272 -7.48 16.57 -5.29
CA GLY A 272 -7.19 16.85 -3.88
C GLY A 272 -8.08 17.93 -3.24
N GLY A 273 -9.10 18.41 -3.98
CA GLY A 273 -10.03 19.45 -3.52
C GLY A 273 -11.13 18.90 -2.61
N LEU A 274 -11.72 17.77 -2.98
CA LEU A 274 -12.69 17.07 -2.14
C LEU A 274 -11.96 16.14 -1.18
N PHE A 275 -12.30 16.24 0.10
CA PHE A 275 -11.71 15.44 1.16
C PHE A 275 -12.77 15.06 2.16
N ILE A 276 -13.04 13.76 2.23
CA ILE A 276 -13.99 13.20 3.20
C ILE A 276 -13.22 12.32 4.17
N GLN A 277 -13.44 12.50 5.46
CA GLN A 277 -12.79 11.73 6.50
C GLN A 277 -13.81 11.28 7.55
N ALA A 278 -13.58 10.09 8.09
CA ALA A 278 -14.26 9.54 9.24
C ALA A 278 -13.25 8.92 10.22
N SER A 279 -13.53 9.06 11.51
CA SER A 279 -12.69 8.49 12.57
C SER A 279 -13.57 7.96 13.68
N ARG A 280 -13.27 6.72 14.11
CA ARG A 280 -13.99 6.07 15.21
C ARG A 280 -13.04 5.28 16.09
N SER A 281 -13.47 5.05 17.32
CA SER A 281 -12.81 4.15 18.27
C SER A 281 -13.78 3.07 18.73
N GLY A 282 -13.23 1.90 19.03
CA GLY A 282 -13.99 0.74 19.50
C GLY A 282 -13.11 -0.35 20.06
N PRO A 283 -13.69 -1.47 20.53
CA PRO A 283 -12.94 -2.59 21.07
C PRO A 283 -11.98 -3.20 20.02
N ALA A 284 -10.71 -3.38 20.39
CA ALA A 284 -9.70 -3.94 19.50
C ALA A 284 -9.94 -5.40 19.08
N ASN A 285 -10.81 -6.13 19.79
CA ASN A 285 -11.22 -7.49 19.45
C ASN A 285 -12.40 -7.54 18.45
N ARG A 286 -12.89 -6.39 17.97
CA ARG A 286 -13.95 -6.27 16.96
C ARG A 286 -13.52 -5.37 15.80
N PRO A 287 -12.36 -5.65 15.17
CA PRO A 287 -11.76 -4.75 14.20
C PRO A 287 -12.66 -4.53 12.97
N ARG A 288 -13.30 -5.57 12.46
CA ARG A 288 -14.18 -5.48 11.29
C ARG A 288 -15.45 -4.65 11.57
N GLU A 289 -16.02 -4.76 12.78
CA GLU A 289 -17.17 -3.92 13.14
C GLU A 289 -16.79 -2.42 13.11
N LEU A 290 -15.59 -2.09 13.60
CA LEU A 290 -15.07 -0.73 13.58
C LEU A 290 -14.81 -0.27 12.13
N GLY A 291 -14.16 -1.10 11.31
CA GLY A 291 -13.92 -0.81 9.89
C GLY A 291 -15.19 -0.56 9.11
N ARG A 292 -16.21 -1.41 9.34
CA ARG A 292 -17.52 -1.27 8.73
C ARG A 292 -18.21 0.03 9.13
N ALA A 293 -18.16 0.39 10.41
CA ALA A 293 -18.75 1.65 10.90
C ALA A 293 -18.10 2.88 10.27
N VAL A 294 -16.76 2.89 10.13
CA VAL A 294 -16.02 3.97 9.45
C VAL A 294 -16.36 4.01 7.95
N GLY A 295 -16.39 2.86 7.28
CA GLY A 295 -16.74 2.77 5.86
C GLY A 295 -18.16 3.29 5.57
N LEU A 296 -19.14 2.90 6.38
CA LEU A 296 -20.53 3.37 6.24
C LEU A 296 -20.65 4.88 6.49
N GLU A 297 -19.90 5.43 7.45
CA GLU A 297 -19.86 6.88 7.67
C GLU A 297 -19.28 7.63 6.46
N LEU A 298 -18.21 7.11 5.85
CA LEU A 298 -17.65 7.68 4.63
C LEU A 298 -18.66 7.65 3.46
N LEU A 299 -19.40 6.55 3.30
CA LEU A 299 -20.47 6.46 2.29
C LEU A 299 -21.56 7.49 2.55
N ALA A 300 -22.00 7.65 3.79
CA ALA A 300 -23.00 8.65 4.17
C ALA A 300 -22.54 10.10 3.89
N LYS A 301 -21.22 10.34 3.90
CA LYS A 301 -20.60 11.62 3.55
C LYS A 301 -20.38 11.82 2.04
N GLY A 302 -20.77 10.86 1.19
CA GLY A 302 -20.66 10.97 -0.27
C GLY A 302 -19.41 10.34 -0.89
N ALA A 303 -18.69 9.47 -0.17
CA ALA A 303 -17.49 8.82 -0.68
C ALA A 303 -17.71 8.02 -1.96
N ALA A 304 -18.90 7.43 -2.16
CA ALA A 304 -19.23 6.62 -3.33
C ALA A 304 -19.04 7.39 -4.65
N GLU A 305 -19.48 8.65 -4.72
CA GLU A 305 -19.34 9.47 -5.92
C GLU A 305 -17.88 9.76 -6.27
N ILE A 306 -17.03 10.00 -5.27
CA ILE A 306 -15.60 10.27 -5.47
C ILE A 306 -14.93 9.01 -6.01
N ILE A 307 -15.22 7.85 -5.42
CA ILE A 307 -14.67 6.56 -5.84
C ILE A 307 -15.10 6.23 -7.27
N GLU A 308 -16.36 6.41 -7.61
CA GLU A 308 -16.87 6.15 -8.95
C GLU A 308 -16.20 7.03 -10.02
N ARG A 309 -15.97 8.32 -9.71
CA ARG A 309 -15.24 9.23 -10.62
C ARG A 309 -13.77 8.84 -10.81
N SER A 310 -13.17 8.11 -9.87
CA SER A 310 -11.78 7.62 -9.96
C SER A 310 -11.65 6.32 -10.76
N ARG A 311 -12.75 5.70 -11.17
CA ARG A 311 -12.72 4.50 -12.03
C ARG A 311 -12.20 4.86 -13.41
N PRO A 312 -11.29 4.05 -13.95
CA PRO A 312 -10.84 4.21 -15.33
C PRO A 312 -12.01 4.06 -16.28
N ARG A 313 -12.11 4.95 -17.22
CA ARG A 313 -13.07 4.89 -18.33
C ARG A 313 -12.53 3.97 -19.42
#